data_3de4b5459c66b7ffbf908aeaae67d18a
#
_entry.id   3de4b5459c66b7ffbf908aeaae67d18a
#
_cell.length_a   1.000
_cell.length_b   1.000
_cell.length_c   1.000
_cell.angle_alpha   90.00
_cell.angle_beta   90.00
_cell.angle_gamma   90.00
#
_symmetry.space_group_name_H-M   'P 1'
#
loop_
_entity.id
_entity.type
_entity.pdbx_description
1 polymer ?
#
loop_
_entity_poly.entity_id
_entity_poly.type
_entity_poly.pdbx_seq_one_letter_code
_entity_poly.pdbx_strand_id
1 'polypeptide(L)'
;MAKSFASQGDLSEKTISFTEIGRDLWAFTAEGDPNTGVIIGDDSVMIIDAQATPRLANKVVEKIRSVTDKPIKHVVLSHYHAVRVLGASAYDASEIIASQTCQSMIHERGQEDWDSEFARFPRLFEGHESIPGLTWPTITFSDRMTVNLGRRRVELMFLGRAHTAGDIVAFVPDEQVMFTGDIVEYHSACYLSLIHISEPTRPLYT
;
A
#
# COMPACT_ATOMS: atom_id res chain seq x y z
N MET A 1 -16.41 4.93 -22.99
CA MET A 1 -15.78 6.18 -22.53
C MET A 1 -14.62 5.76 -21.65
N ALA A 2 -13.42 6.30 -21.86
CA ALA A 2 -12.31 6.08 -20.95
C ALA A 2 -12.70 6.65 -19.57
N LYS A 3 -12.59 5.83 -18.52
CA LYS A 3 -12.84 6.27 -17.16
C LYS A 3 -11.68 7.18 -16.73
N SER A 4 -11.97 8.37 -16.25
CA SER A 4 -10.94 9.28 -15.77
C SER A 4 -10.33 8.72 -14.49
N PHE A 5 -9.01 8.70 -14.45
CA PHE A 5 -8.27 8.48 -13.21
C PHE A 5 -8.70 9.52 -12.16
N ALA A 6 -8.54 9.18 -10.87
CA ALA A 6 -8.80 10.13 -9.79
C ALA A 6 -8.09 11.46 -10.06
N SER A 7 -8.80 12.54 -9.96
CA SER A 7 -8.32 13.89 -10.27
C SER A 7 -9.05 14.91 -9.41
N GLN A 8 -8.65 16.18 -9.48
CA GLN A 8 -9.36 17.27 -8.79
C GLN A 8 -10.87 17.36 -9.15
N GLY A 9 -11.23 16.91 -10.35
CA GLY A 9 -12.63 16.89 -10.82
C GLY A 9 -13.38 15.61 -10.43
N ASP A 10 -12.74 14.59 -9.91
CA ASP A 10 -13.38 13.33 -9.48
C ASP A 10 -13.74 13.39 -8.00
N LEU A 11 -14.92 13.94 -7.71
CA LEU A 11 -15.47 14.05 -6.36
C LEU A 11 -16.55 12.99 -6.09
N SER A 12 -16.79 12.06 -7.00
CA SER A 12 -17.84 11.04 -6.85
C SER A 12 -17.43 9.98 -5.83
N GLU A 13 -18.38 9.57 -5.00
CA GLU A 13 -18.24 8.42 -4.13
C GLU A 13 -18.05 7.15 -4.95
N LYS A 14 -17.14 6.27 -4.52
CA LYS A 14 -16.83 5.01 -5.20
C LYS A 14 -17.48 3.81 -4.51
N THR A 15 -17.90 2.86 -5.31
CA THR A 15 -18.38 1.58 -4.78
C THR A 15 -17.18 0.78 -4.25
N ILE A 16 -17.21 0.50 -2.95
CA ILE A 16 -16.20 -0.32 -2.29
C ILE A 16 -16.58 -1.78 -2.43
N SER A 17 -15.62 -2.62 -2.82
CA SER A 17 -15.72 -4.07 -2.71
C SER A 17 -14.70 -4.60 -1.70
N PHE A 18 -15.09 -5.68 -1.01
CA PHE A 18 -14.22 -6.42 -0.11
C PHE A 18 -14.39 -7.90 -0.44
N THR A 19 -13.42 -8.44 -1.17
CA THR A 19 -13.54 -9.74 -1.84
C THR A 19 -12.46 -10.68 -1.35
N GLU A 20 -12.84 -11.92 -1.00
CA GLU A 20 -11.89 -12.98 -0.71
C GLU A 20 -11.24 -13.45 -2.01
N ILE A 21 -9.91 -13.36 -2.09
CA ILE A 21 -9.09 -13.68 -3.26
C ILE A 21 -8.25 -14.96 -3.07
N GLY A 22 -8.27 -15.52 -1.89
CA GLY A 22 -7.65 -16.76 -1.47
C GLY A 22 -8.15 -17.04 -0.05
N ARG A 23 -7.94 -18.21 0.50
CA ARG A 23 -8.40 -18.56 1.84
C ARG A 23 -7.82 -17.58 2.87
N ASP A 24 -8.69 -16.81 3.55
CA ASP A 24 -8.31 -15.78 4.52
C ASP A 24 -7.45 -14.64 3.91
N LEU A 25 -7.50 -14.43 2.60
CA LEU A 25 -6.86 -13.34 1.89
C LEU A 25 -7.92 -12.47 1.23
N TRP A 26 -7.92 -11.18 1.52
CA TRP A 26 -8.95 -10.26 1.06
C TRP A 26 -8.36 -9.05 0.34
N ALA A 27 -9.08 -8.58 -0.66
CA ALA A 27 -8.81 -7.32 -1.34
C ALA A 27 -9.93 -6.31 -1.06
N PHE A 28 -9.55 -5.18 -0.47
CA PHE A 28 -10.39 -3.99 -0.37
C PHE A 28 -10.09 -3.11 -1.58
N THR A 29 -11.08 -2.90 -2.44
CA THR A 29 -10.90 -2.15 -3.68
C THR A 29 -12.02 -1.16 -3.91
N ALA A 30 -11.68 -0.05 -4.55
CA ALA A 30 -12.63 0.91 -5.10
C ALA A 30 -12.07 1.43 -6.42
N GLU A 31 -12.93 1.73 -7.39
CA GLU A 31 -12.49 2.11 -8.72
C GLU A 31 -11.71 3.44 -8.71
N GLY A 32 -10.45 3.39 -9.17
CA GLY A 32 -9.54 4.55 -9.23
C GLY A 32 -8.96 4.97 -7.88
N ASP A 33 -9.21 4.22 -6.81
CA ASP A 33 -8.69 4.48 -5.47
C ASP A 33 -7.60 3.49 -5.09
N PRO A 34 -6.74 3.85 -4.12
CA PRO A 34 -5.78 2.93 -3.56
C PRO A 34 -6.45 1.66 -3.00
N ASN A 35 -5.92 0.50 -3.38
CA ASN A 35 -6.38 -0.78 -2.85
C ASN A 35 -5.63 -1.12 -1.54
N THR A 36 -6.24 -1.96 -0.72
CA THR A 36 -5.60 -2.52 0.47
C THR A 36 -5.75 -4.03 0.47
N GLY A 37 -4.63 -4.73 0.67
CA GLY A 37 -4.62 -6.16 0.90
C GLY A 37 -4.80 -6.50 2.39
N VAL A 38 -5.50 -7.59 2.69
CA VAL A 38 -5.69 -8.09 4.04
C VAL A 38 -5.34 -9.57 4.08
N ILE A 39 -4.43 -9.94 4.97
CA ILE A 39 -3.97 -11.31 5.19
C ILE A 39 -4.32 -11.69 6.63
N ILE A 40 -5.20 -12.68 6.80
CA ILE A 40 -5.61 -13.17 8.10
C ILE A 40 -4.80 -14.43 8.41
N GLY A 41 -4.00 -14.37 9.47
CA GLY A 41 -3.25 -15.50 10.00
C GLY A 41 -3.99 -16.23 11.12
N ASP A 42 -3.29 -17.11 11.84
CA ASP A 42 -3.90 -17.88 12.95
C ASP A 42 -4.31 -16.99 14.12
N ASP A 43 -3.56 -15.95 14.43
CA ASP A 43 -3.70 -15.11 15.63
C ASP A 43 -3.74 -13.60 15.37
N SER A 44 -3.44 -13.18 14.16
CA SER A 44 -3.32 -11.77 13.81
C SER A 44 -3.62 -11.50 12.34
N VAL A 45 -3.78 -10.22 12.01
CA VAL A 45 -4.03 -9.70 10.66
C VAL A 45 -2.83 -8.86 10.23
N MET A 46 -2.45 -8.98 8.95
CA MET A 46 -1.50 -8.12 8.26
C MET A 46 -2.23 -7.33 7.17
N ILE A 47 -1.92 -6.05 7.09
CA ILE A 47 -2.43 -5.11 6.09
C ILE A 47 -1.32 -4.84 5.07
N ILE A 48 -1.67 -4.81 3.80
CA ILE A 48 -0.80 -4.37 2.71
C ILE A 48 -1.36 -3.06 2.16
N ASP A 49 -0.64 -1.98 2.39
CA ASP A 49 -0.99 -0.58 2.13
C ASP A 49 -2.15 -0.04 2.99
N ALA A 50 -1.98 1.19 3.46
CA ALA A 50 -2.73 1.73 4.59
C ALA A 50 -3.84 2.72 4.23
N GLN A 51 -4.09 3.00 2.95
CA GLN A 51 -4.92 4.12 2.49
C GLN A 51 -4.30 5.50 2.75
N ALA A 52 -4.91 6.55 2.15
CA ALA A 52 -4.41 7.92 2.24
C ALA A 52 -4.68 8.59 3.61
N THR A 53 -5.74 8.23 4.28
CA THR A 53 -6.12 8.85 5.56
C THR A 53 -6.60 7.83 6.58
N PRO A 54 -6.50 8.14 7.89
CA PRO A 54 -7.09 7.30 8.93
C PRO A 54 -8.61 7.09 8.74
N ARG A 55 -9.31 8.10 8.21
CA ARG A 55 -10.75 7.99 7.92
C ARG A 55 -11.04 6.92 6.85
N LEU A 56 -10.28 6.89 5.77
CA LEU A 56 -10.42 5.86 4.72
C LEU A 56 -9.96 4.49 5.23
N ALA A 57 -8.88 4.44 5.98
CA ALA A 57 -8.37 3.22 6.62
C ALA A 57 -9.41 2.59 7.57
N ASN A 58 -10.18 3.39 8.29
CA ASN A 58 -11.25 2.89 9.15
C ASN A 58 -12.34 2.13 8.36
N LYS A 59 -12.61 2.51 7.10
CA LYS A 59 -13.51 1.72 6.22
C LYS A 59 -12.96 0.31 5.96
N VAL A 60 -11.62 0.18 5.86
CA VAL A 60 -10.96 -1.14 5.77
C VAL A 60 -11.10 -1.90 7.08
N VAL A 61 -10.85 -1.24 8.21
CA VAL A 61 -11.00 -1.85 9.55
C VAL A 61 -12.42 -2.39 9.75
N GLU A 62 -13.45 -1.63 9.40
CA GLU A 62 -14.85 -2.07 9.45
C GLU A 62 -15.09 -3.35 8.64
N LYS A 63 -14.52 -3.43 7.43
CA LYS A 63 -14.62 -4.64 6.60
C LYS A 63 -13.87 -5.82 7.22
N ILE A 64 -12.69 -5.61 7.78
CA ILE A 64 -11.94 -6.65 8.49
C ILE A 64 -12.77 -7.19 9.67
N ARG A 65 -13.38 -6.30 10.45
CA ARG A 65 -14.21 -6.69 11.62
C ARG A 65 -15.48 -7.45 11.24
N SER A 66 -15.90 -7.39 9.97
CA SER A 66 -17.01 -8.24 9.49
C SER A 66 -16.61 -9.70 9.26
N VAL A 67 -15.30 -10.01 9.20
CA VAL A 67 -14.80 -11.37 8.93
C VAL A 67 -13.89 -11.93 10.02
N THR A 68 -13.32 -11.08 10.88
CA THR A 68 -12.46 -11.53 11.98
C THR A 68 -12.34 -10.49 13.11
N ASP A 69 -12.23 -10.98 14.37
CA ASP A 69 -11.94 -10.16 15.54
C ASP A 69 -10.45 -10.15 15.91
N LYS A 70 -9.60 -10.85 15.13
CA LYS A 70 -8.15 -10.94 15.40
C LYS A 70 -7.51 -9.54 15.36
N PRO A 71 -6.49 -9.29 16.21
CA PRO A 71 -5.80 -8.00 16.22
C PRO A 71 -5.07 -7.77 14.90
N ILE A 72 -5.10 -6.52 14.41
CA ILE A 72 -4.25 -6.09 13.31
C ILE A 72 -2.87 -5.81 13.92
N LYS A 73 -1.88 -6.61 13.56
CA LYS A 73 -0.55 -6.54 14.16
C LYS A 73 0.47 -5.87 13.25
N HIS A 74 0.32 -6.06 11.94
CA HIS A 74 1.29 -5.60 10.96
C HIS A 74 0.61 -4.74 9.89
N VAL A 75 1.26 -3.61 9.56
CA VAL A 75 1.00 -2.84 8.33
C VAL A 75 2.25 -2.88 7.48
N VAL A 76 2.14 -3.36 6.26
CA VAL A 76 3.22 -3.40 5.28
C VAL A 76 3.01 -2.28 4.28
N LEU A 77 4.00 -1.43 4.09
CA LEU A 77 3.98 -0.36 3.11
C LEU A 77 4.66 -0.86 1.84
N SER A 78 3.89 -1.02 0.76
CA SER A 78 4.46 -1.48 -0.53
C SER A 78 5.45 -0.46 -1.08
N HIS A 79 5.17 0.83 -0.91
CA HIS A 79 6.03 1.94 -1.30
C HIS A 79 5.65 3.23 -0.52
N TYR A 80 6.32 4.35 -0.81
CA TYR A 80 6.29 5.55 0.03
C TYR A 80 5.14 6.55 -0.27
N HIS A 81 4.37 6.39 -1.35
CA HIS A 81 3.36 7.37 -1.74
C HIS A 81 2.31 7.61 -0.66
N ALA A 82 1.93 8.86 -0.48
CA ALA A 82 1.06 9.32 0.59
C ALA A 82 -0.28 8.56 0.63
N VAL A 83 -0.86 8.26 -0.53
CA VAL A 83 -2.12 7.51 -0.65
C VAL A 83 -2.03 6.05 -0.20
N ARG A 84 -0.80 5.52 0.05
CA ARG A 84 -0.56 4.16 0.53
C ARG A 84 -0.18 4.08 2.00
N VAL A 85 0.29 5.19 2.57
CA VAL A 85 0.97 5.13 3.88
C VAL A 85 0.29 5.92 4.98
N LEU A 86 -0.34 7.08 4.69
CA LEU A 86 -0.73 8.03 5.73
C LEU A 86 -1.92 7.57 6.60
N GLY A 87 -2.69 6.58 6.17
CA GLY A 87 -3.77 5.99 6.95
C GLY A 87 -3.34 5.02 8.04
N ALA A 88 -2.04 4.68 8.12
CA ALA A 88 -1.53 3.59 8.96
C ALA A 88 -1.91 3.68 10.45
N SER A 89 -2.06 4.87 11.00
CA SER A 89 -2.43 5.09 12.41
C SER A 89 -3.82 4.53 12.78
N ALA A 90 -4.71 4.36 11.81
CA ALA A 90 -6.06 3.83 12.08
C ALA A 90 -6.07 2.33 12.42
N TYR A 91 -5.04 1.60 12.05
CA TYR A 91 -4.97 0.15 12.29
C TYR A 91 -4.52 -0.23 13.69
N ASP A 92 -3.97 0.72 14.46
CA ASP A 92 -3.39 0.48 15.80
C ASP A 92 -2.40 -0.72 15.80
N ALA A 93 -1.67 -0.85 14.69
CA ALA A 93 -0.74 -1.96 14.49
C ALA A 93 0.55 -1.74 15.28
N SER A 94 1.06 -2.81 15.90
CA SER A 94 2.32 -2.74 16.66
C SER A 94 3.55 -2.60 15.76
N GLU A 95 3.44 -3.01 14.49
CA GLU A 95 4.56 -3.05 13.56
C GLU A 95 4.17 -2.46 12.20
N ILE A 96 4.96 -1.51 11.74
CA ILE A 96 4.88 -0.94 10.38
C ILE A 96 6.15 -1.37 9.65
N ILE A 97 5.99 -2.12 8.57
CA ILE A 97 7.10 -2.78 7.86
C ILE A 97 7.25 -2.17 6.47
N ALA A 98 8.48 -1.86 6.08
CA ALA A 98 8.80 -1.37 4.74
C ALA A 98 10.22 -1.79 4.31
N SER A 99 10.57 -1.57 3.03
CA SER A 99 11.97 -1.63 2.63
C SER A 99 12.76 -0.44 3.22
N GLN A 100 14.07 -0.60 3.43
CA GLN A 100 14.95 0.50 3.82
C GLN A 100 14.88 1.66 2.83
N THR A 101 14.77 1.35 1.53
CA THR A 101 14.65 2.35 0.49
C THR A 101 13.32 3.09 0.58
N CYS A 102 12.21 2.41 0.87
CA CYS A 102 10.92 3.06 1.11
C CYS A 102 11.01 4.04 2.29
N GLN A 103 11.65 3.65 3.41
CA GLN A 103 11.89 4.55 4.55
C GLN A 103 12.70 5.78 4.15
N SER A 104 13.78 5.61 3.37
CA SER A 104 14.57 6.73 2.86
C SER A 104 13.73 7.67 2.00
N MET A 105 12.87 7.12 1.13
CA MET A 105 11.97 7.93 0.29
C MET A 105 10.94 8.70 1.12
N ILE A 106 10.39 8.11 2.19
CA ILE A 106 9.50 8.82 3.13
C ILE A 106 10.26 10.00 3.75
N HIS A 107 11.50 9.79 4.18
CA HIS A 107 12.32 10.84 4.79
C HIS A 107 12.66 11.97 3.81
N GLU A 108 13.01 11.62 2.58
CA GLU A 108 13.49 12.59 1.58
C GLU A 108 12.35 13.34 0.92
N ARG A 109 11.21 12.68 0.67
CA ARG A 109 10.16 13.16 -0.21
C ARG A 109 8.73 12.99 0.31
N GLY A 110 8.54 12.36 1.45
CA GLY A 110 7.19 12.04 1.94
C GLY A 110 6.29 13.25 2.10
N GLN A 111 6.82 14.40 2.55
CA GLN A 111 6.03 15.63 2.67
C GLN A 111 5.72 16.23 1.29
N GLU A 112 6.68 16.27 0.39
CA GLU A 112 6.48 16.76 -0.99
C GLU A 112 5.42 15.93 -1.72
N ASP A 113 5.48 14.62 -1.56
CA ASP A 113 4.53 13.69 -2.15
C ASP A 113 3.13 13.87 -1.56
N TRP A 114 3.00 13.98 -0.24
CA TRP A 114 1.72 14.27 0.41
C TRP A 114 1.10 15.56 -0.10
N ASP A 115 1.85 16.66 -0.13
CA ASP A 115 1.35 17.95 -0.61
C ASP A 115 0.91 17.87 -2.07
N SER A 116 1.69 17.18 -2.92
CA SER A 116 1.41 16.99 -4.34
C SER A 116 0.17 16.11 -4.56
N GLU A 117 0.05 14.99 -3.86
CA GLU A 117 -1.09 14.08 -4.03
C GLU A 117 -2.38 14.68 -3.45
N PHE A 118 -2.31 15.37 -2.32
CA PHE A 118 -3.44 16.11 -1.77
C PHE A 118 -3.98 17.16 -2.76
N ALA A 119 -3.08 17.90 -3.40
CA ALA A 119 -3.47 18.89 -4.41
C ALA A 119 -4.10 18.27 -5.66
N ARG A 120 -3.61 17.08 -6.08
CA ARG A 120 -4.08 16.38 -7.29
C ARG A 120 -5.36 15.56 -7.06
N PHE A 121 -5.50 14.96 -5.87
CA PHE A 121 -6.53 13.96 -5.57
C PHE A 121 -7.26 14.26 -4.27
N PRO A 122 -7.92 15.43 -4.12
CA PRO A 122 -8.49 15.86 -2.84
C PRO A 122 -9.51 14.88 -2.25
N ARG A 123 -10.24 14.12 -3.08
CA ARG A 123 -11.19 13.11 -2.63
C ARG A 123 -10.50 11.97 -1.85
N LEU A 124 -9.29 11.57 -2.26
CA LEU A 124 -8.54 10.52 -1.58
C LEU A 124 -8.04 10.95 -0.19
N PHE A 125 -8.04 12.25 0.09
CA PHE A 125 -7.63 12.80 1.37
C PHE A 125 -8.82 13.25 2.23
N GLU A 126 -9.97 12.64 2.05
CA GLU A 126 -11.13 12.85 2.93
C GLU A 126 -10.75 12.54 4.38
N GLY A 127 -10.93 13.53 5.29
CA GLY A 127 -10.51 13.43 6.68
C GLY A 127 -9.01 13.61 6.89
N HIS A 128 -8.32 14.36 6.00
CA HIS A 128 -6.88 14.63 6.07
C HIS A 128 -6.45 15.27 7.40
N GLU A 129 -7.35 16.00 8.07
CA GLU A 129 -7.10 16.58 9.39
C GLU A 129 -6.85 15.55 10.49
N SER A 130 -7.18 14.28 10.25
CA SER A 130 -6.92 13.16 11.16
C SER A 130 -5.55 12.52 10.98
N ILE A 131 -4.78 12.91 9.96
CA ILE A 131 -3.44 12.37 9.70
C ILE A 131 -2.47 12.93 10.75
N PRO A 132 -1.80 12.09 11.56
CA PRO A 132 -0.94 12.57 12.64
C PRO A 132 0.42 13.10 12.15
N GLY A 133 0.75 12.89 10.88
CA GLY A 133 2.03 13.21 10.25
C GLY A 133 2.48 12.10 9.32
N LEU A 134 3.74 12.15 8.87
CA LEU A 134 4.31 11.10 8.04
C LEU A 134 4.34 9.76 8.80
N THR A 135 4.05 8.68 8.08
CA THR A 135 4.12 7.33 8.62
C THR A 135 5.56 6.82 8.61
N TRP A 136 6.04 6.37 9.76
CA TRP A 136 7.40 5.85 9.92
C TRP A 136 7.37 4.34 10.13
N PRO A 137 8.08 3.55 9.27
CA PRO A 137 8.26 2.13 9.52
C PRO A 137 8.98 1.89 10.86
N THR A 138 8.50 0.91 11.62
CA THR A 138 9.14 0.43 12.86
C THR A 138 10.11 -0.71 12.57
N ILE A 139 9.91 -1.42 11.45
CA ILE A 139 10.77 -2.51 10.98
C ILE A 139 11.11 -2.27 9.51
N THR A 140 12.40 -2.38 9.17
CA THR A 140 12.84 -2.29 7.78
C THR A 140 13.73 -3.45 7.37
N PHE A 141 13.71 -3.77 6.08
CA PHE A 141 14.55 -4.81 5.49
C PHE A 141 15.13 -4.36 4.14
N SER A 142 16.23 -4.98 3.69
CA SER A 142 16.94 -4.57 2.47
C SER A 142 16.63 -5.41 1.23
N ASP A 143 16.31 -6.69 1.40
CA ASP A 143 16.12 -7.64 0.29
C ASP A 143 14.87 -8.49 0.49
N ARG A 144 14.87 -9.34 1.51
CA ARG A 144 13.74 -10.23 1.81
C ARG A 144 13.49 -10.32 3.31
N MET A 145 12.23 -10.52 3.66
CA MET A 145 11.80 -10.75 5.02
C MET A 145 10.64 -11.75 5.03
N THR A 146 10.65 -12.68 5.96
CA THR A 146 9.53 -13.58 6.18
C THR A 146 8.82 -13.19 7.47
N VAL A 147 7.51 -13.00 7.40
CA VAL A 147 6.65 -12.80 8.56
C VAL A 147 5.72 -14.00 8.70
N ASN A 148 5.70 -14.58 9.90
CA ASN A 148 4.82 -15.70 10.20
C ASN A 148 3.63 -15.20 11.03
N LEU A 149 2.42 -15.37 10.50
CA LEU A 149 1.15 -15.09 11.17
C LEU A 149 0.58 -16.42 11.69
N GLY A 150 1.22 -16.97 12.71
CA GLY A 150 1.03 -18.36 13.12
C GLY A 150 1.62 -19.31 12.06
N ARG A 151 0.83 -20.22 11.50
CA ARG A 151 1.26 -21.16 10.44
C ARG A 151 1.35 -20.51 9.05
N ARG A 152 0.66 -19.40 8.84
CA ARG A 152 0.69 -18.69 7.56
C ARG A 152 1.98 -17.90 7.41
N ARG A 153 2.70 -18.17 6.33
CA ARG A 153 3.92 -17.47 5.96
C ARG A 153 3.63 -16.38 4.93
N VAL A 154 4.18 -15.20 5.14
CA VAL A 154 4.16 -14.09 4.19
C VAL A 154 5.61 -13.73 3.84
N GLU A 155 5.96 -13.74 2.58
CA GLU A 155 7.29 -13.37 2.07
C GLU A 155 7.23 -11.95 1.52
N LEU A 156 7.91 -11.02 2.18
CA LEU A 156 8.09 -9.65 1.72
C LEU A 156 9.38 -9.57 0.91
N MET A 157 9.32 -9.06 -0.31
CA MET A 157 10.46 -9.06 -1.23
C MET A 157 10.63 -7.69 -1.88
N PHE A 158 11.85 -7.15 -1.79
CA PHE A 158 12.30 -6.05 -2.62
C PHE A 158 12.90 -6.61 -3.91
N LEU A 159 12.23 -6.41 -5.02
CA LEU A 159 12.63 -6.96 -6.33
C LEU A 159 13.41 -5.96 -7.19
N GLY A 160 13.78 -4.82 -6.63
CA GLY A 160 14.43 -3.73 -7.33
C GLY A 160 13.51 -2.53 -7.53
N ARG A 161 14.03 -1.52 -8.22
CA ARG A 161 13.26 -0.32 -8.57
C ARG A 161 12.19 -0.66 -9.58
N ALA A 162 10.96 -0.19 -9.34
CA ALA A 162 9.84 -0.38 -10.26
C ALA A 162 8.99 0.90 -10.35
N HIS A 163 7.82 0.96 -9.71
CA HIS A 163 6.98 2.15 -9.64
C HIS A 163 7.67 3.29 -8.86
N THR A 164 8.35 2.94 -7.78
CA THR A 164 9.25 3.82 -7.01
C THR A 164 10.64 3.19 -6.86
N ALA A 165 11.51 3.79 -6.05
CA ALA A 165 12.81 3.20 -5.76
C ALA A 165 12.75 2.11 -4.68
N GLY A 166 11.68 2.04 -3.88
CA GLY A 166 11.58 1.22 -2.67
C GLY A 166 10.44 0.20 -2.68
N ASP A 167 9.91 -0.15 -3.85
CA ASP A 167 8.75 -1.03 -3.97
C ASP A 167 9.02 -2.44 -3.45
N ILE A 168 8.05 -3.00 -2.74
CA ILE A 168 8.07 -4.39 -2.31
C ILE A 168 6.78 -5.10 -2.72
N VAL A 169 6.86 -6.40 -2.81
CA VAL A 169 5.71 -7.29 -2.96
C VAL A 169 5.56 -8.16 -1.72
N ALA A 170 4.31 -8.55 -1.41
CA ALA A 170 4.01 -9.52 -0.37
C ALA A 170 3.43 -10.78 -1.00
N PHE A 171 4.13 -11.90 -0.88
CA PHE A 171 3.74 -13.20 -1.44
C PHE A 171 3.28 -14.13 -0.34
N VAL A 172 2.12 -14.78 -0.55
CA VAL A 172 1.56 -15.81 0.32
C VAL A 172 1.67 -17.15 -0.39
N PRO A 173 2.72 -17.95 -0.10
CA PRO A 173 3.03 -19.16 -0.86
C PRO A 173 1.92 -20.22 -0.83
N ASP A 174 1.25 -20.39 0.32
CA ASP A 174 0.24 -21.43 0.53
C ASP A 174 -0.99 -21.23 -0.37
N GLU A 175 -1.30 -19.99 -0.73
CA GLU A 175 -2.43 -19.62 -1.58
C GLU A 175 -1.98 -19.19 -2.99
N GLN A 176 -0.68 -19.09 -3.24
CA GLN A 176 -0.08 -18.58 -4.48
C GLN A 176 -0.59 -17.19 -4.86
N VAL A 177 -0.86 -16.34 -3.86
CA VAL A 177 -1.34 -14.97 -4.03
C VAL A 177 -0.20 -13.99 -3.76
N MET A 178 -0.09 -12.96 -4.60
CA MET A 178 0.88 -11.89 -4.45
C MET A 178 0.17 -10.53 -4.44
N PHE A 179 0.48 -9.72 -3.43
CA PHE A 179 0.11 -8.31 -3.38
C PHE A 179 1.29 -7.51 -3.90
N THR A 180 1.08 -6.77 -4.98
CA THR A 180 2.17 -6.16 -5.76
C THR A 180 2.34 -4.66 -5.54
N GLY A 181 1.46 -4.02 -4.75
CA GLY A 181 1.37 -2.57 -4.75
C GLY A 181 1.15 -2.06 -6.17
N ASP A 182 1.75 -0.93 -6.52
CA ASP A 182 1.60 -0.28 -7.82
C ASP A 182 2.62 -0.77 -8.88
N ILE A 183 3.32 -1.89 -8.61
CA ILE A 183 4.18 -2.53 -9.62
C ILE A 183 3.33 -3.13 -10.75
N VAL A 184 2.14 -3.64 -10.42
CA VAL A 184 1.20 -4.21 -11.39
C VAL A 184 -0.14 -3.52 -11.24
N GLU A 185 -0.56 -2.84 -12.30
CA GLU A 185 -1.86 -2.19 -12.39
C GLU A 185 -2.72 -2.85 -13.45
N TYR A 186 -4.00 -3.05 -13.14
CA TYR A 186 -4.96 -3.68 -14.05
C TYR A 186 -5.85 -2.61 -14.70
N HIS A 187 -5.93 -2.62 -16.02
CA HIS A 187 -6.66 -1.64 -16.82
C HIS A 187 -6.23 -0.18 -16.66
N SER A 188 -5.03 0.08 -16.15
CA SER A 188 -4.43 1.40 -16.12
C SER A 188 -2.98 1.38 -16.62
N ALA A 189 -2.46 2.53 -17.00
CA ALA A 189 -1.04 2.67 -17.30
C ALA A 189 -0.28 2.87 -15.99
N CYS A 190 0.75 2.07 -15.75
CA CYS A 190 1.62 2.25 -14.60
C CYS A 190 2.18 3.66 -14.58
N TYR A 191 1.95 4.38 -13.49
CA TYR A 191 2.58 5.67 -13.26
C TYR A 191 4.05 5.43 -12.84
N LEU A 192 4.96 5.76 -13.74
CA LEU A 192 6.39 5.75 -13.44
C LEU A 192 6.77 7.14 -12.94
N SER A 193 7.24 7.25 -11.70
CA SER A 193 7.75 8.51 -11.17
C SER A 193 8.86 9.04 -12.08
N LEU A 194 8.82 10.33 -12.41
CA LEU A 194 9.80 11.01 -13.28
C LEU A 194 11.27 10.83 -12.86
N ILE A 195 11.53 10.39 -11.63
CA ILE A 195 12.87 10.07 -11.12
C ILE A 195 13.49 8.87 -11.88
N HIS A 196 12.70 8.01 -12.49
CA HIS A 196 13.20 6.85 -13.24
C HIS A 196 13.58 7.19 -14.69
N ILE A 197 13.22 8.36 -15.19
CA ILE A 197 13.51 8.80 -16.56
C ILE A 197 14.91 9.41 -16.68
N SER A 198 15.59 9.72 -15.56
CA SER A 198 16.88 10.43 -15.57
C SER A 198 18.12 9.55 -15.72
N GLU A 199 18.00 8.24 -15.76
CA GLU A 199 19.10 7.34 -16.13
C GLU A 199 18.79 6.69 -17.48
N PRO A 200 19.42 7.15 -18.58
CA PRO A 200 19.38 6.39 -19.83
C PRO A 200 19.99 5.02 -19.54
N THR A 201 19.22 3.95 -19.75
CA THR A 201 19.77 2.60 -19.81
C THR A 201 20.95 2.63 -20.77
N ARG A 202 22.19 2.59 -20.25
CA ARG A 202 23.36 2.34 -21.08
C ARG A 202 23.17 0.98 -21.72
N PRO A 203 23.11 0.89 -23.07
CA PRO A 203 23.20 -0.40 -23.72
C PRO A 203 24.56 -1.00 -23.32
N LEU A 204 24.53 -2.14 -22.67
CA LEU A 204 25.73 -2.97 -22.50
C LEU A 204 26.05 -3.54 -23.88
N TYR A 205 26.83 -2.80 -24.68
CA TYR A 205 27.52 -3.39 -25.82
C TYR A 205 28.75 -4.11 -25.28
N THR A 206 28.73 -5.43 -25.34
CA THR A 206 29.92 -6.27 -25.35
C THR A 206 30.43 -6.38 -26.75
#